data_114eaeb6f55756320183e3ba3e7b3f8b
#
_entry.id   114eaeb6f55756320183e3ba3e7b3f8b
#
_cell.length_a   1.000
_cell.length_b   1.000
_cell.length_c   1.000
_cell.angle_alpha   90.00
_cell.angle_beta   90.00
_cell.angle_gamma   90.00
#
_symmetry.space_group_name_H-M   'P 1'
#
loop_
_entity.id
_entity.type
_entity.pdbx_description
1 polymer ?
#
loop_
_entity_poly.entity_id
_entity_poly.type
_entity_poly.pdbx_seq_one_letter_code
_entity_poly.pdbx_strand_id
1 'polypeptide(L)'
;MKLIAAMSGGVDSAVAAARAHEDGHEVIGIHLALSKNPQKYRSGARGCCTVEDSHDARRAADRIGIPFYIWDMSDEFHQGVVEDFLSEYQSGRTPNPCLRCNEKIKFAAVLDRARAMGFDGVVTGHYAQMLEHESDGKSYRAMFRAVDPAKDQSYVLAVLDGEQLKGAFFPLGDTTKEEIREEARRRNLAVAAKPDSHDICFVPSGDNAGWLRERLGSETGPIVDESGEKLGEHRGAYTYTVGQRRGLGITKPREDGAPRYVLRIEPISNTVVVGERDSLAITEIIGERVIWCGPKPKEVMSSSSSGSTTVSNSTRGLVQVRAHGKAISCSYEVIGEDQTQVRISCDEPIFGLAPGQGAVLYDGDRVVGSSTVAETR
;
A
#
# COMPACT_ATOMS: atom_id res chain seq x y z
N MET A 1 7.10 25.97 -10.73
CA MET A 1 7.04 25.53 -9.33
C MET A 1 8.40 24.99 -8.91
N LYS A 2 8.67 24.96 -7.61
CA LYS A 2 9.87 24.30 -7.05
C LYS A 2 9.49 22.92 -6.56
N LEU A 3 10.08 21.89 -7.11
CA LEU A 3 9.70 20.51 -6.83
C LEU A 3 10.89 19.65 -6.38
N ILE A 4 10.63 18.74 -5.46
CA ILE A 4 11.57 17.68 -5.08
C ILE A 4 11.21 16.40 -5.82
N ALA A 5 12.12 15.84 -6.59
CA ALA A 5 11.96 14.55 -7.23
C ALA A 5 12.55 13.44 -6.34
N ALA A 6 11.71 12.55 -5.79
CA ALA A 6 12.14 11.40 -5.02
C ALA A 6 12.66 10.30 -5.96
N MET A 7 13.99 10.16 -6.03
CA MET A 7 14.69 9.29 -6.98
C MET A 7 15.19 8.02 -6.30
N SER A 8 14.52 6.91 -6.55
CA SER A 8 14.86 5.59 -5.97
C SER A 8 16.01 4.87 -6.68
N GLY A 9 16.52 5.42 -7.80
CA GLY A 9 17.48 4.72 -8.66
C GLY A 9 16.84 3.74 -9.65
N GLY A 10 15.51 3.77 -9.78
CA GLY A 10 14.74 3.04 -10.78
C GLY A 10 14.38 3.91 -12.00
N VAL A 11 13.97 3.26 -13.10
CA VAL A 11 13.59 3.92 -14.36
C VAL A 11 12.45 4.92 -14.18
N ASP A 12 11.42 4.55 -13.40
CA ASP A 12 10.22 5.36 -13.21
C ASP A 12 10.53 6.70 -12.54
N SER A 13 11.25 6.67 -11.43
CA SER A 13 11.62 7.88 -10.71
C SER A 13 12.55 8.80 -11.53
N ALA A 14 13.39 8.23 -12.38
CA ALA A 14 14.26 9.00 -13.26
C ALA A 14 13.47 9.69 -14.38
N VAL A 15 12.52 8.99 -15.02
CA VAL A 15 11.65 9.59 -16.05
C VAL A 15 10.72 10.64 -15.45
N ALA A 16 10.15 10.37 -14.25
CA ALA A 16 9.31 11.33 -13.56
C ALA A 16 10.05 12.65 -13.26
N ALA A 17 11.29 12.55 -12.79
CA ALA A 17 12.14 13.72 -12.54
C ALA A 17 12.46 14.50 -13.85
N ALA A 18 12.74 13.76 -14.95
CA ALA A 18 13.02 14.36 -16.25
C ALA A 18 11.80 15.12 -16.80
N ARG A 19 10.62 14.52 -16.76
CA ARG A 19 9.36 15.16 -17.20
C ARG A 19 9.09 16.44 -16.40
N ALA A 20 9.17 16.38 -15.07
CA ALA A 20 8.95 17.55 -14.23
C ALA A 20 9.94 18.69 -14.55
N HIS A 21 11.20 18.36 -14.85
CA HIS A 21 12.19 19.35 -15.25
C HIS A 21 11.88 19.97 -16.62
N GLU A 22 11.50 19.15 -17.59
CA GLU A 22 11.15 19.60 -18.96
C GLU A 22 9.85 20.41 -19.00
N ASP A 23 8.91 20.16 -18.08
CA ASP A 23 7.70 20.98 -17.90
C ASP A 23 8.01 22.38 -17.32
N GLY A 24 9.29 22.72 -17.16
CA GLY A 24 9.77 24.05 -16.73
C GLY A 24 9.74 24.26 -15.22
N HIS A 25 9.67 23.19 -14.43
CA HIS A 25 9.77 23.29 -12.97
C HIS A 25 11.24 23.39 -12.52
N GLU A 26 11.49 24.11 -11.45
CA GLU A 26 12.77 24.06 -10.73
C GLU A 26 12.79 22.74 -9.91
N VAL A 27 13.58 21.77 -10.35
CA VAL A 27 13.59 20.41 -9.76
C VAL A 27 14.93 20.13 -9.10
N ILE A 28 14.90 19.58 -7.90
CA ILE A 28 16.04 18.91 -7.28
C ILE A 28 15.74 17.42 -7.09
N GLY A 29 16.71 16.55 -7.37
CA GLY A 29 16.63 15.13 -7.10
C GLY A 29 17.03 14.81 -5.65
N ILE A 30 16.27 13.96 -4.98
CA ILE A 30 16.66 13.42 -3.68
C ILE A 30 16.58 11.88 -3.70
N HIS A 31 17.58 11.25 -3.09
CA HIS A 31 17.52 9.83 -2.75
C HIS A 31 17.26 9.68 -1.25
N LEU A 32 16.26 8.88 -0.89
CA LEU A 32 15.93 8.61 0.51
C LEU A 32 16.75 7.42 0.99
N ALA A 33 17.71 7.64 1.88
CA ALA A 33 18.42 6.57 2.57
C ALA A 33 17.54 6.06 3.72
N LEU A 34 16.90 4.88 3.51
CA LEU A 34 15.93 4.29 4.45
C LEU A 34 16.55 3.24 5.37
N SER A 35 17.86 2.97 5.27
CA SER A 35 18.55 1.97 6.10
C SER A 35 19.87 2.48 6.61
N LYS A 36 20.11 2.30 7.92
CA LYS A 36 21.41 2.58 8.58
C LYS A 36 22.53 1.63 8.13
N ASN A 37 22.21 0.44 7.59
CA ASN A 37 23.15 -0.58 7.19
C ASN A 37 22.93 -1.05 5.73
N PRO A 38 23.14 -0.19 4.74
CA PRO A 38 22.89 -0.52 3.34
C PRO A 38 23.76 -1.69 2.82
N GLN A 39 24.87 -2.00 3.48
CA GLN A 39 25.76 -3.10 3.10
C GLN A 39 25.23 -4.50 3.44
N LYS A 40 24.36 -4.66 4.44
CA LYS A 40 23.73 -5.94 4.79
C LYS A 40 22.75 -6.43 3.72
N TYR A 41 22.33 -5.57 2.82
CA TYR A 41 21.33 -5.84 1.77
C TYR A 41 21.95 -6.11 0.39
N ARG A 42 23.27 -6.35 0.31
CA ARG A 42 24.03 -6.41 -0.94
C ARG A 42 23.86 -7.66 -1.81
N SER A 43 23.41 -8.77 -1.29
CA SER A 43 23.35 -10.00 -2.05
C SER A 43 21.93 -10.33 -2.54
N GLY A 44 21.56 -9.80 -3.71
CA GLY A 44 20.34 -10.21 -4.40
C GLY A 44 19.05 -9.50 -3.98
N ALA A 45 19.09 -8.59 -3.02
CA ALA A 45 17.93 -7.83 -2.61
C ALA A 45 17.55 -6.78 -3.67
N ARG A 46 16.36 -6.87 -4.21
CA ARG A 46 15.77 -5.90 -5.14
C ARG A 46 15.03 -4.78 -4.40
N GLY A 47 15.62 -4.30 -3.31
CA GLY A 47 15.08 -3.19 -2.52
C GLY A 47 15.50 -1.83 -3.06
N CYS A 48 14.78 -0.76 -2.74
CA CYS A 48 15.01 0.59 -3.23
C CYS A 48 16.01 1.43 -2.40
N CYS A 49 16.97 0.81 -1.70
CA CYS A 49 17.83 1.50 -0.73
C CYS A 49 19.28 1.00 -0.72
N THR A 50 19.79 0.51 -1.84
CA THR A 50 21.20 0.10 -1.94
C THR A 50 22.09 1.30 -2.29
N VAL A 51 23.39 1.20 -2.02
CA VAL A 51 24.38 2.20 -2.47
C VAL A 51 24.36 2.33 -4.00
N GLU A 52 24.13 1.23 -4.70
CA GLU A 52 24.03 1.20 -6.17
C GLU A 52 22.80 1.97 -6.65
N ASP A 53 21.65 1.85 -5.96
CA ASP A 53 20.45 2.64 -6.29
C ASP A 53 20.70 4.14 -6.14
N SER A 54 21.42 4.56 -5.10
CA SER A 54 21.82 5.95 -4.90
C SER A 54 22.74 6.45 -6.01
N HIS A 55 23.70 5.63 -6.47
CA HIS A 55 24.57 5.95 -7.60
C HIS A 55 23.80 6.02 -8.92
N ASP A 56 22.82 5.12 -9.13
CA ASP A 56 21.96 5.14 -10.31
C ASP A 56 21.10 6.42 -10.33
N ALA A 57 20.53 6.80 -9.18
CA ALA A 57 19.76 8.03 -9.03
C ALA A 57 20.62 9.27 -9.33
N ARG A 58 21.84 9.31 -8.80
CA ARG A 58 22.78 10.42 -9.08
C ARG A 58 23.11 10.52 -10.56
N ARG A 59 23.47 9.38 -11.22
CA ARG A 59 23.74 9.37 -12.66
C ARG A 59 22.55 9.84 -13.50
N ALA A 60 21.33 9.45 -13.08
CA ALA A 60 20.13 9.94 -13.74
C ALA A 60 19.94 11.45 -13.56
N ALA A 61 20.13 11.97 -12.34
CA ALA A 61 20.04 13.40 -12.05
C ALA A 61 21.09 14.22 -12.85
N ASP A 62 22.35 13.75 -12.90
CA ASP A 62 23.42 14.37 -13.69
C ASP A 62 23.04 14.39 -15.19
N ARG A 63 22.43 13.31 -15.71
CA ARG A 63 21.98 13.23 -17.09
C ARG A 63 20.83 14.17 -17.41
N ILE A 64 19.91 14.36 -16.45
CA ILE A 64 18.79 15.30 -16.56
C ILE A 64 19.27 16.75 -16.42
N GLY A 65 20.36 16.99 -15.68
CA GLY A 65 20.89 18.31 -15.39
C GLY A 65 20.30 18.97 -14.14
N ILE A 66 19.84 18.17 -13.17
CA ILE A 66 19.25 18.65 -11.91
C ILE A 66 20.21 18.42 -10.72
N PRO A 67 20.22 19.30 -9.70
CA PRO A 67 20.95 19.06 -8.45
C PRO A 67 20.46 17.79 -7.76
N PHE A 68 21.36 17.08 -7.08
CA PHE A 68 21.02 15.81 -6.41
C PHE A 68 21.59 15.75 -5.00
N TYR A 69 20.75 15.30 -4.05
CA TYR A 69 21.09 15.16 -2.65
C TYR A 69 20.63 13.78 -2.11
N ILE A 70 21.22 13.38 -0.99
CA ILE A 70 20.78 12.20 -0.24
C ILE A 70 20.22 12.69 1.09
N TRP A 71 18.99 12.26 1.41
CA TRP A 71 18.38 12.52 2.70
C TRP A 71 18.37 11.24 3.52
N ASP A 72 18.97 11.30 4.69
CA ASP A 72 18.84 10.23 5.68
C ASP A 72 17.45 10.31 6.31
N MET A 73 16.66 9.26 6.09
CA MET A 73 15.31 9.05 6.61
C MET A 73 15.24 7.71 7.34
N SER A 74 16.39 7.16 7.75
CA SER A 74 16.47 5.81 8.29
C SER A 74 15.78 5.67 9.65
N ASP A 75 15.79 6.70 10.49
CA ASP A 75 15.12 6.70 11.78
C ASP A 75 13.61 6.79 11.62
N GLU A 76 13.13 7.75 10.81
CA GLU A 76 11.70 7.93 10.51
C GLU A 76 11.11 6.68 9.86
N PHE A 77 11.87 6.06 8.93
CA PHE A 77 11.44 4.83 8.27
C PHE A 77 11.39 3.66 9.25
N HIS A 78 12.38 3.52 10.13
CA HIS A 78 12.38 2.46 11.13
C HIS A 78 11.18 2.58 12.06
N GLN A 79 10.96 3.75 12.66
CA GLN A 79 9.85 4.00 13.57
C GLN A 79 8.49 3.94 12.86
N GLY A 80 8.36 4.58 11.72
CA GLY A 80 7.08 4.74 11.02
C GLY A 80 6.64 3.52 10.21
N VAL A 81 7.56 2.67 9.78
CA VAL A 81 7.27 1.55 8.87
C VAL A 81 7.68 0.20 9.44
N VAL A 82 8.94 0.08 9.91
CA VAL A 82 9.46 -1.23 10.36
C VAL A 82 8.86 -1.65 11.70
N GLU A 83 8.79 -0.73 12.67
CA GLU A 83 8.17 -1.00 13.97
C GLU A 83 6.66 -1.21 13.86
N ASP A 84 5.95 -0.42 13.04
CA ASP A 84 4.53 -0.62 12.74
C ASP A 84 4.30 -2.03 12.14
N PHE A 85 5.14 -2.43 11.19
CA PHE A 85 5.08 -3.75 10.56
C PHE A 85 5.26 -4.90 11.58
N LEU A 86 6.23 -4.79 12.49
CA LEU A 86 6.47 -5.77 13.54
C LEU A 86 5.30 -5.84 14.53
N SER A 87 4.81 -4.68 14.97
CA SER A 87 3.70 -4.56 15.93
C SER A 87 2.40 -5.15 15.37
N GLU A 88 2.07 -4.89 14.10
CA GLU A 88 0.90 -5.45 13.44
C GLU A 88 0.99 -6.99 13.37
N TYR A 89 2.15 -7.56 13.02
CA TYR A 89 2.34 -9.01 13.01
C TYR A 89 2.28 -9.64 14.41
N GLN A 90 2.82 -8.97 15.42
CA GLN A 90 2.68 -9.41 16.82
C GLN A 90 1.21 -9.44 17.27
N SER A 91 0.40 -8.55 16.72
CA SER A 91 -1.04 -8.48 16.96
C SER A 91 -1.87 -9.45 16.08
N GLY A 92 -1.22 -10.37 15.36
CA GLY A 92 -1.88 -11.33 14.46
C GLY A 92 -2.47 -10.72 13.18
N ARG A 93 -2.07 -9.49 12.83
CA ARG A 93 -2.53 -8.74 11.65
C ARG A 93 -1.54 -8.89 10.50
N THR A 94 -1.97 -8.61 9.29
CA THR A 94 -1.13 -8.70 8.09
C THR A 94 -1.01 -7.32 7.43
N PRO A 95 -0.02 -6.51 7.82
CA PRO A 95 0.13 -5.14 7.31
C PRO A 95 0.68 -5.10 5.89
N ASN A 96 0.41 -3.99 5.18
CA ASN A 96 1.10 -3.65 3.94
C ASN A 96 2.07 -2.48 4.19
N PRO A 97 3.39 -2.74 4.28
CA PRO A 97 4.37 -1.70 4.61
C PRO A 97 4.50 -0.62 3.53
N CYS A 98 4.11 -0.89 2.27
CA CYS A 98 4.13 0.11 1.20
C CYS A 98 3.10 1.21 1.44
N LEU A 99 1.93 0.88 1.99
CA LEU A 99 0.93 1.88 2.41
C LEU A 99 1.55 2.80 3.48
N ARG A 100 2.14 2.24 4.53
CA ARG A 100 2.78 3.03 5.60
C ARG A 100 3.95 3.87 5.12
N CYS A 101 4.78 3.34 4.21
CA CYS A 101 5.88 4.09 3.63
C CYS A 101 5.39 5.31 2.82
N ASN A 102 4.35 5.14 2.01
CA ASN A 102 3.78 6.26 1.26
C ASN A 102 3.14 7.28 2.21
N GLU A 103 2.32 6.83 3.17
CA GLU A 103 1.65 7.67 4.16
C GLU A 103 2.64 8.50 4.99
N LYS A 104 3.57 7.83 5.69
CA LYS A 104 4.39 8.45 6.73
C LYS A 104 5.72 9.01 6.24
N ILE A 105 6.32 8.40 5.21
CA ILE A 105 7.66 8.79 4.76
C ILE A 105 7.60 9.65 3.51
N LYS A 106 7.14 9.09 2.38
CA LYS A 106 7.24 9.78 1.10
C LYS A 106 6.36 11.03 1.00
N PHE A 107 5.16 11.01 1.62
CA PHE A 107 4.19 12.10 1.51
C PHE A 107 3.80 12.77 2.83
N ALA A 108 4.36 12.34 3.97
CA ALA A 108 4.33 13.15 5.18
C ALA A 108 5.71 13.75 5.41
N ALA A 109 6.67 12.96 5.89
CA ALA A 109 7.98 13.49 6.30
C ALA A 109 8.74 14.20 5.16
N VAL A 110 8.72 13.64 3.93
CA VAL A 110 9.41 14.27 2.78
C VAL A 110 8.68 15.52 2.31
N LEU A 111 7.34 15.51 2.23
CA LEU A 111 6.57 16.67 1.80
C LEU A 111 6.65 17.81 2.82
N ASP A 112 6.58 17.51 4.13
CA ASP A 112 6.72 18.51 5.19
C ASP A 112 8.11 19.15 5.17
N ARG A 113 9.16 18.35 5.00
CA ARG A 113 10.53 18.84 4.86
C ARG A 113 10.69 19.66 3.59
N ALA A 114 10.09 19.24 2.48
CA ALA A 114 10.08 20.01 1.23
C ALA A 114 9.44 21.39 1.42
N ARG A 115 8.24 21.43 2.02
CA ARG A 115 7.52 22.69 2.32
C ARG A 115 8.32 23.61 3.25
N ALA A 116 8.94 23.05 4.29
CA ALA A 116 9.81 23.83 5.20
C ALA A 116 11.01 24.45 4.50
N MET A 117 11.48 23.86 3.39
CA MET A 117 12.56 24.37 2.54
C MET A 117 12.06 25.29 1.40
N GLY A 118 10.76 25.58 1.33
CA GLY A 118 10.16 26.44 0.31
C GLY A 118 9.89 25.77 -1.03
N PHE A 119 9.76 24.43 -1.06
CA PHE A 119 9.31 23.68 -2.23
C PHE A 119 7.78 23.54 -2.23
N ASP A 120 7.20 23.50 -3.42
CA ASP A 120 5.76 23.42 -3.63
C ASP A 120 5.24 21.98 -3.53
N GLY A 121 6.09 20.95 -3.79
CA GLY A 121 5.67 19.57 -3.75
C GLY A 121 6.75 18.54 -4.07
N VAL A 122 6.30 17.28 -4.13
CA VAL A 122 7.14 16.09 -4.34
C VAL A 122 6.68 15.35 -5.59
N VAL A 123 7.63 15.11 -6.51
CA VAL A 123 7.46 14.29 -7.71
C VAL A 123 7.93 12.87 -7.41
N THR A 124 7.15 11.89 -7.79
CA THR A 124 7.53 10.47 -7.66
C THR A 124 7.23 9.69 -8.93
N GLY A 125 7.90 8.56 -9.11
CA GLY A 125 7.67 7.62 -10.22
C GLY A 125 6.47 6.71 -10.02
N HIS A 126 5.47 7.09 -9.23
CA HIS A 126 4.26 6.30 -9.07
C HIS A 126 3.32 6.46 -10.27
N TYR A 127 2.60 5.37 -10.56
CA TYR A 127 1.58 5.32 -11.60
C TYR A 127 0.21 5.59 -10.98
N ALA A 128 -0.24 6.82 -11.06
CA ALA A 128 -1.60 7.30 -10.75
C ALA A 128 -1.82 8.61 -11.49
N GLN A 129 -3.05 8.97 -11.80
CA GLN A 129 -3.37 10.23 -12.45
C GLN A 129 -3.87 11.24 -11.42
N MET A 130 -3.49 12.50 -11.58
CA MET A 130 -4.02 13.63 -10.81
C MET A 130 -4.80 14.54 -11.75
N LEU A 131 -6.13 14.47 -11.69
CA LEU A 131 -7.01 15.20 -12.60
C LEU A 131 -7.93 16.15 -11.82
N GLU A 132 -8.35 17.24 -12.47
CA GLU A 132 -9.42 18.10 -11.94
C GLU A 132 -10.74 17.34 -11.91
N HIS A 133 -11.43 17.39 -10.80
CA HIS A 133 -12.72 16.76 -10.59
C HIS A 133 -13.70 17.74 -9.94
N GLU A 134 -14.92 17.76 -10.45
CA GLU A 134 -15.98 18.59 -9.91
C GLU A 134 -16.91 17.79 -9.00
N SER A 135 -17.16 18.30 -7.81
CA SER A 135 -18.17 17.77 -6.89
C SER A 135 -18.84 18.92 -6.17
N ASP A 136 -20.15 18.93 -6.12
CA ASP A 136 -20.97 19.98 -5.47
C ASP A 136 -20.65 21.41 -5.94
N GLY A 137 -20.35 21.59 -7.22
CA GLY A 137 -20.00 22.89 -7.79
C GLY A 137 -18.63 23.43 -7.37
N LYS A 138 -17.78 22.59 -6.80
CA LYS A 138 -16.37 22.89 -6.48
C LYS A 138 -15.44 21.98 -7.24
N SER A 139 -14.43 22.58 -7.88
CA SER A 139 -13.33 21.83 -8.48
C SER A 139 -12.24 21.56 -7.46
N TYR A 140 -11.69 20.35 -7.47
CA TYR A 140 -10.53 19.96 -6.70
C TYR A 140 -9.71 18.92 -7.46
N ARG A 141 -8.43 18.84 -7.16
CA ARG A 141 -7.52 17.86 -7.75
C ARG A 141 -7.72 16.51 -7.09
N ALA A 142 -8.16 15.52 -7.87
CA ALA A 142 -8.46 14.17 -7.41
C ALA A 142 -7.51 13.14 -8.02
N MET A 143 -7.27 12.06 -7.29
CA MET A 143 -6.46 10.94 -7.75
C MET A 143 -7.32 9.89 -8.45
N PHE A 144 -6.81 9.40 -9.59
CA PHE A 144 -7.44 8.35 -10.40
C PHE A 144 -6.44 7.21 -10.65
N ARG A 145 -6.97 6.06 -11.06
CA ARG A 145 -6.16 4.95 -11.55
C ARG A 145 -5.24 5.40 -12.68
N ALA A 146 -4.09 4.73 -12.80
CA ALA A 146 -3.21 4.91 -13.95
C ALA A 146 -3.84 4.34 -15.23
N VAL A 147 -3.37 4.83 -16.38
CA VAL A 147 -3.76 4.30 -17.71
C VAL A 147 -3.25 2.87 -17.91
N ASP A 148 -2.10 2.51 -17.33
CA ASP A 148 -1.58 1.14 -17.33
C ASP A 148 -2.13 0.34 -16.14
N PRO A 149 -3.12 -0.57 -16.34
CA PRO A 149 -3.73 -1.30 -15.23
C PRO A 149 -2.76 -2.28 -14.55
N ALA A 150 -1.73 -2.74 -15.28
CA ALA A 150 -0.72 -3.65 -14.74
C ALA A 150 0.28 -2.94 -13.82
N LYS A 151 0.33 -1.60 -13.89
CA LYS A 151 1.23 -0.74 -13.12
C LYS A 151 0.49 0.23 -12.20
N ASP A 152 -0.84 0.25 -12.22
CA ASP A 152 -1.63 1.11 -11.35
C ASP A 152 -1.22 0.98 -9.89
N GLN A 153 -0.85 2.12 -9.30
CA GLN A 153 -0.40 2.23 -7.91
C GLN A 153 -1.34 3.12 -7.09
N SER A 154 -2.50 3.46 -7.62
CA SER A 154 -3.52 4.22 -6.90
C SER A 154 -3.91 3.57 -5.56
N TYR A 155 -3.89 2.22 -5.49
CA TYR A 155 -4.12 1.47 -4.27
C TYR A 155 -3.14 1.83 -3.14
N VAL A 156 -1.84 1.86 -3.41
CA VAL A 156 -0.83 2.16 -2.38
C VAL A 156 -0.69 3.66 -2.10
N LEU A 157 -1.27 4.50 -2.94
CA LEU A 157 -1.33 5.95 -2.78
C LEU A 157 -2.63 6.42 -2.09
N ALA A 158 -3.64 5.57 -1.98
CA ALA A 158 -4.93 5.90 -1.36
C ALA A 158 -4.87 6.25 0.13
N VAL A 159 -3.68 6.25 0.71
CA VAL A 159 -3.35 6.69 2.07
C VAL A 159 -2.93 8.16 2.14
N LEU A 160 -3.03 8.89 1.03
CA LEU A 160 -2.76 10.32 0.98
C LEU A 160 -4.06 11.10 1.15
N ASP A 161 -4.08 11.99 2.12
CA ASP A 161 -5.21 12.89 2.29
C ASP A 161 -5.23 14.02 1.23
N GLY A 162 -6.34 14.78 1.22
CA GLY A 162 -6.51 15.84 0.24
C GLY A 162 -5.44 16.94 0.30
N GLU A 163 -4.84 17.20 1.46
CA GLU A 163 -3.77 18.20 1.62
C GLU A 163 -2.42 17.67 1.12
N GLN A 164 -2.14 16.40 1.33
CA GLN A 164 -0.95 15.73 0.79
C GLN A 164 -1.02 15.63 -0.73
N LEU A 165 -2.20 15.32 -1.28
CA LEU A 165 -2.43 15.22 -2.73
C LEU A 165 -2.20 16.55 -3.46
N LYS A 166 -2.42 17.70 -2.82
CA LYS A 166 -2.09 19.02 -3.42
C LYS A 166 -0.61 19.17 -3.73
N GLY A 167 0.27 18.58 -2.91
CA GLY A 167 1.72 18.61 -3.08
C GLY A 167 2.31 17.35 -3.74
N ALA A 168 1.49 16.40 -4.20
CA ALA A 168 1.93 15.17 -4.83
C ALA A 168 1.84 15.26 -6.36
N PHE A 169 2.92 14.82 -7.05
CA PHE A 169 3.00 14.85 -8.52
C PHE A 169 3.39 13.48 -9.04
N PHE A 170 2.56 12.94 -9.94
CA PHE A 170 2.70 11.61 -10.55
C PHE A 170 2.76 11.72 -12.08
N PRO A 171 3.90 12.13 -12.67
CA PRO A 171 3.99 12.40 -14.11
C PRO A 171 3.84 11.18 -15.01
N LEU A 172 3.76 9.96 -14.44
CA LEU A 172 3.71 8.71 -15.21
C LEU A 172 2.32 8.10 -15.33
N GLY A 173 1.32 8.68 -14.68
CA GLY A 173 0.00 8.08 -14.56
C GLY A 173 -0.77 7.94 -15.88
N ASP A 174 -0.44 8.73 -16.88
CA ASP A 174 -1.04 8.78 -18.22
C ASP A 174 -0.30 7.96 -19.28
N THR A 175 0.71 7.18 -18.88
CA THR A 175 1.66 6.51 -19.79
C THR A 175 1.88 5.07 -19.37
N THR A 176 2.02 4.16 -20.34
CA THR A 176 2.31 2.75 -20.05
C THR A 176 3.77 2.52 -19.67
N LYS A 177 4.03 1.43 -18.95
CA LYS A 177 5.40 1.06 -18.55
C LYS A 177 6.33 0.85 -19.74
N GLU A 178 5.82 0.34 -20.83
CA GLU A 178 6.61 0.13 -22.04
C GLU A 178 7.07 1.46 -22.64
N GLU A 179 6.17 2.41 -22.77
CA GLU A 179 6.48 3.77 -23.25
C GLU A 179 7.48 4.48 -22.33
N ILE A 180 7.35 4.33 -21.00
CA ILE A 180 8.32 4.87 -20.02
C ILE A 180 9.72 4.28 -20.25
N ARG A 181 9.84 2.97 -20.51
CA ARG A 181 11.13 2.35 -20.80
C ARG A 181 11.73 2.83 -22.13
N GLU A 182 10.91 3.03 -23.14
CA GLU A 182 11.35 3.63 -24.41
C GLU A 182 11.80 5.08 -24.25
N GLU A 183 11.05 5.87 -23.48
CA GLU A 183 11.40 7.23 -23.14
C GLU A 183 12.74 7.29 -22.40
N ALA A 184 12.96 6.41 -21.43
CA ALA A 184 14.23 6.32 -20.72
C ALA A 184 15.42 6.00 -21.65
N ARG A 185 15.22 5.13 -22.66
CA ARG A 185 16.23 4.84 -23.68
C ARG A 185 16.52 6.07 -24.55
N ARG A 186 15.48 6.78 -25.04
CA ARG A 186 15.65 8.02 -25.84
C ARG A 186 16.40 9.10 -25.07
N ARG A 187 16.19 9.17 -23.74
CA ARG A 187 16.90 10.10 -22.83
C ARG A 187 18.32 9.65 -22.47
N ASN A 188 18.75 8.43 -22.92
CA ASN A 188 20.00 7.82 -22.53
C ASN A 188 20.17 7.66 -21.02
N LEU A 189 19.09 7.32 -20.31
CA LEU A 189 19.13 7.00 -18.89
C LEU A 189 19.66 5.57 -18.70
N ALA A 190 20.74 5.41 -17.96
CA ALA A 190 21.40 4.10 -17.74
C ALA A 190 20.48 3.07 -17.09
N VAL A 191 19.46 3.54 -16.37
CA VAL A 191 18.47 2.71 -15.66
C VAL A 191 17.33 2.17 -16.55
N ALA A 192 17.31 2.46 -17.86
CA ALA A 192 16.24 2.07 -18.79
C ALA A 192 15.97 0.56 -18.82
N ALA A 193 17.01 -0.27 -18.67
CA ALA A 193 16.92 -1.73 -18.66
C ALA A 193 16.83 -2.34 -17.24
N LYS A 194 16.87 -1.51 -16.18
CA LYS A 194 16.84 -2.00 -14.81
C LYS A 194 15.49 -2.69 -14.51
N PRO A 195 15.50 -3.90 -13.89
CA PRO A 195 14.28 -4.58 -13.51
C PRO A 195 13.53 -3.80 -12.43
N ASP A 196 12.21 -4.01 -12.37
CA ASP A 196 11.37 -3.40 -11.34
C ASP A 196 11.62 -4.04 -9.97
N SER A 197 11.47 -3.29 -8.90
CA SER A 197 11.49 -3.81 -7.53
C SER A 197 10.15 -4.52 -7.24
N HIS A 198 10.21 -5.72 -6.64
CA HIS A 198 9.02 -6.55 -6.42
C HIS A 198 8.77 -6.94 -4.97
N ASP A 199 9.75 -6.80 -4.08
CA ASP A 199 9.70 -7.30 -2.71
C ASP A 199 9.62 -6.16 -1.69
N ILE A 200 9.33 -6.51 -0.43
CA ILE A 200 9.39 -5.58 0.70
C ILE A 200 10.84 -5.08 0.82
N CYS A 201 11.03 -3.78 0.67
CA CYS A 201 12.34 -3.16 0.49
C CYS A 201 13.33 -3.38 1.66
N PHE A 202 12.84 -3.66 2.87
CA PHE A 202 13.68 -3.91 4.05
C PHE A 202 13.78 -5.39 4.45
N VAL A 203 13.21 -6.30 3.64
CA VAL A 203 13.36 -7.76 3.77
C VAL A 203 14.27 -8.28 2.66
N PRO A 204 15.59 -8.39 2.90
CA PRO A 204 16.59 -8.56 1.83
C PRO A 204 16.48 -9.85 1.05
N SER A 205 16.04 -10.92 1.70
CA SER A 205 15.97 -12.27 1.13
C SER A 205 14.65 -12.60 0.45
N GLY A 206 13.62 -11.73 0.60
CA GLY A 206 12.24 -12.07 0.30
C GLY A 206 11.63 -13.10 1.26
N ASP A 207 12.39 -13.63 2.22
CA ASP A 207 11.91 -14.51 3.30
C ASP A 207 11.36 -13.69 4.45
N ASN A 208 10.10 -13.25 4.30
CA ASN A 208 9.40 -12.48 5.31
C ASN A 208 9.26 -13.26 6.64
N ALA A 209 8.99 -14.57 6.56
CA ALA A 209 8.82 -15.41 7.73
C ALA A 209 10.15 -15.57 8.51
N GLY A 210 11.27 -15.77 7.82
CA GLY A 210 12.59 -15.81 8.44
C GLY A 210 13.00 -14.50 9.07
N TRP A 211 12.73 -13.38 8.37
CA TRP A 211 13.01 -12.04 8.84
C TRP A 211 12.20 -11.67 10.11
N LEU A 212 10.93 -12.08 10.16
CA LEU A 212 10.07 -11.92 11.34
C LEU A 212 10.59 -12.77 12.53
N ARG A 213 10.93 -14.06 12.30
CA ARG A 213 11.48 -14.93 13.36
C ARG A 213 12.76 -14.38 13.96
N GLU A 214 13.64 -13.80 13.15
CA GLU A 214 14.89 -13.18 13.66
C GLU A 214 14.62 -12.04 14.65
N ARG A 215 13.50 -11.33 14.51
CA ARG A 215 13.15 -10.13 15.31
C ARG A 215 12.15 -10.39 16.42
N LEU A 216 11.19 -11.24 16.18
CA LEU A 216 10.10 -11.55 17.12
C LEU A 216 10.34 -12.83 17.93
N GLY A 217 11.42 -13.55 17.62
CA GLY A 217 11.73 -14.83 18.25
C GLY A 217 11.07 -16.00 17.51
N SER A 218 11.04 -17.16 18.12
CA SER A 218 10.44 -18.38 17.57
C SER A 218 9.78 -19.15 18.71
N GLU A 219 8.49 -18.91 18.90
CA GLU A 219 7.68 -19.59 19.90
C GLU A 219 6.81 -20.65 19.24
N THR A 220 6.90 -21.89 19.74
CA THR A 220 6.11 -23.00 19.20
C THR A 220 4.66 -22.90 19.68
N GLY A 221 3.70 -23.09 18.77
CA GLY A 221 2.28 -23.11 19.08
C GLY A 221 1.53 -24.16 18.26
N PRO A 222 0.27 -24.45 18.62
CA PRO A 222 -0.55 -25.42 17.92
C PRO A 222 -1.16 -24.85 16.63
N ILE A 223 -1.31 -25.73 15.64
CA ILE A 223 -2.21 -25.53 14.50
C ILE A 223 -3.43 -26.42 14.78
N VAL A 224 -4.61 -25.81 14.83
CA VAL A 224 -5.88 -26.48 15.14
C VAL A 224 -6.89 -26.28 14.04
N ASP A 225 -7.89 -27.15 13.97
CA ASP A 225 -9.09 -26.90 13.15
C ASP A 225 -10.13 -26.07 13.93
N GLU A 226 -11.27 -25.82 13.29
CA GLU A 226 -12.38 -25.04 13.87
C GLU A 226 -12.99 -25.69 15.12
N SER A 227 -12.85 -27.01 15.30
CA SER A 227 -13.26 -27.74 16.50
C SER A 227 -12.26 -27.66 17.65
N GLY A 228 -11.04 -27.17 17.39
CA GLY A 228 -9.92 -27.14 18.34
C GLY A 228 -9.06 -28.41 18.29
N GLU A 229 -9.30 -29.34 17.35
CA GLU A 229 -8.43 -30.50 17.19
C GLU A 229 -7.04 -30.08 16.70
N LYS A 230 -5.99 -30.55 17.40
CA LYS A 230 -4.62 -30.28 17.01
C LYS A 230 -4.21 -31.07 15.77
N LEU A 231 -3.82 -30.35 14.73
CA LEU A 231 -3.42 -30.90 13.43
C LEU A 231 -1.92 -30.83 13.18
N GLY A 232 -1.20 -29.98 13.93
CA GLY A 232 0.21 -29.76 13.74
C GLY A 232 0.78 -28.73 14.72
N GLU A 233 2.00 -28.28 14.45
CA GLU A 233 2.68 -27.23 15.22
C GLU A 233 3.37 -26.24 14.28
N HIS A 234 3.50 -25.00 14.73
CA HIS A 234 4.22 -23.95 14.05
C HIS A 234 5.32 -23.34 14.96
N ARG A 235 6.18 -22.51 14.37
CA ARG A 235 7.25 -21.77 15.08
C ARG A 235 7.03 -20.26 14.99
N GLY A 236 5.89 -19.79 15.52
CA GLY A 236 5.46 -18.39 15.51
C GLY A 236 4.21 -18.17 14.65
N ALA A 237 3.05 -17.93 15.31
CA ALA A 237 1.76 -17.69 14.64
C ALA A 237 1.82 -16.49 13.69
N TYR A 238 2.61 -15.46 14.03
CA TYR A 238 2.83 -14.25 13.21
C TYR A 238 3.48 -14.54 11.83
N THR A 239 4.01 -15.75 11.57
CA THR A 239 4.54 -16.11 10.25
C THR A 239 3.47 -16.59 9.27
N TYR A 240 2.23 -16.69 9.73
CA TYR A 240 1.08 -17.10 8.94
C TYR A 240 0.23 -15.90 8.52
N THR A 241 -0.56 -16.09 7.48
CA THR A 241 -1.48 -15.08 6.96
C THR A 241 -2.83 -15.74 6.67
N VAL A 242 -3.93 -15.06 6.98
CA VAL A 242 -5.29 -15.53 6.66
C VAL A 242 -5.40 -15.79 5.15
N GLY A 243 -5.95 -16.96 4.78
CA GLY A 243 -6.01 -17.45 3.41
C GLY A 243 -4.77 -18.23 2.94
N GLN A 244 -3.71 -18.32 3.76
CA GLN A 244 -2.54 -19.13 3.43
C GLN A 244 -2.90 -20.62 3.30
N ARG A 245 -2.47 -21.24 2.21
CA ARG A 245 -2.73 -22.66 1.89
C ARG A 245 -1.48 -23.54 2.05
N ARG A 246 -0.30 -23.03 1.72
CA ARG A 246 0.95 -23.79 1.65
C ARG A 246 1.82 -23.55 2.88
N GLY A 247 2.66 -24.55 3.21
CA GLY A 247 3.63 -24.40 4.31
C GLY A 247 3.00 -24.44 5.70
N LEU A 248 1.82 -25.03 5.86
CA LEU A 248 1.08 -25.06 7.13
C LEU A 248 1.72 -26.00 8.18
N GLY A 249 2.54 -26.99 7.77
CA GLY A 249 3.12 -27.95 8.72
C GLY A 249 2.11 -28.92 9.33
N ILE A 250 0.98 -29.16 8.67
CA ILE A 250 -0.09 -30.05 9.12
C ILE A 250 0.34 -31.50 8.88
N THR A 251 0.23 -32.32 9.92
CA THR A 251 0.57 -33.75 9.90
C THR A 251 -0.65 -34.66 9.65
N LYS A 252 -1.85 -34.13 9.87
CA LYS A 252 -3.11 -34.84 9.66
C LYS A 252 -3.85 -34.26 8.45
N PRO A 253 -3.78 -34.88 7.25
CA PRO A 253 -4.57 -34.45 6.10
C PRO A 253 -6.05 -34.65 6.36
N ARG A 254 -6.90 -33.99 5.58
CA ARG A 254 -8.35 -34.24 5.59
C ARG A 254 -8.65 -35.61 4.93
N GLU A 255 -9.72 -36.25 5.36
CA GLU A 255 -10.15 -37.53 4.80
C GLU A 255 -10.56 -37.43 3.33
N ASP A 256 -11.15 -36.29 2.93
CA ASP A 256 -11.52 -35.95 1.54
C ASP A 256 -10.37 -35.45 0.66
N GLY A 257 -9.17 -35.31 1.21
CA GLY A 257 -7.99 -34.80 0.51
C GLY A 257 -8.05 -33.30 0.16
N ALA A 258 -9.10 -32.58 0.57
CA ALA A 258 -9.22 -31.15 0.30
C ALA A 258 -8.18 -30.32 1.09
N PRO A 259 -7.68 -29.22 0.53
CA PRO A 259 -6.71 -28.37 1.22
C PRO A 259 -7.34 -27.63 2.40
N ARG A 260 -6.53 -27.37 3.41
CA ARG A 260 -6.86 -26.45 4.50
C ARG A 260 -6.24 -25.07 4.25
N TYR A 261 -6.88 -24.05 4.81
CA TYR A 261 -6.48 -22.65 4.73
C TYR A 261 -6.41 -22.07 6.13
N VAL A 262 -5.49 -21.12 6.36
CA VAL A 262 -5.50 -20.35 7.62
C VAL A 262 -6.75 -19.48 7.64
N LEU A 263 -7.58 -19.67 8.65
CA LEU A 263 -8.82 -18.92 8.84
C LEU A 263 -8.61 -17.72 9.76
N ARG A 264 -7.86 -17.92 10.85
CA ARG A 264 -7.51 -16.85 11.80
C ARG A 264 -6.22 -17.16 12.55
N ILE A 265 -5.64 -16.13 13.08
CA ILE A 265 -4.45 -16.17 13.92
C ILE A 265 -4.86 -15.64 15.28
N GLU A 266 -4.55 -16.36 16.32
CA GLU A 266 -4.85 -16.03 17.70
C GLU A 266 -3.52 -15.71 18.41
N PRO A 267 -3.09 -14.43 18.47
CA PRO A 267 -1.76 -14.08 18.95
C PRO A 267 -1.56 -14.34 20.44
N ILE A 268 -2.61 -14.18 21.27
CA ILE A 268 -2.53 -14.39 22.72
C ILE A 268 -2.28 -15.87 23.06
N SER A 269 -2.99 -16.78 22.40
CA SER A 269 -2.83 -18.24 22.59
C SER A 269 -1.72 -18.82 21.71
N ASN A 270 -1.07 -17.99 20.90
CA ASN A 270 -0.09 -18.39 19.87
C ASN A 270 -0.61 -19.55 19.03
N THR A 271 -1.89 -19.47 18.56
CA THR A 271 -2.59 -20.53 17.85
C THR A 271 -2.91 -20.13 16.41
N VAL A 272 -2.75 -21.03 15.46
CA VAL A 272 -3.20 -20.88 14.08
C VAL A 272 -4.40 -21.80 13.84
N VAL A 273 -5.55 -21.21 13.49
CA VAL A 273 -6.76 -21.97 13.17
C VAL A 273 -6.87 -22.13 11.67
N VAL A 274 -7.10 -23.37 11.23
CA VAL A 274 -7.22 -23.73 9.83
C VAL A 274 -8.55 -24.40 9.55
N GLY A 275 -9.07 -24.23 8.32
CA GLY A 275 -10.35 -24.83 7.92
C GLY A 275 -10.53 -24.85 6.41
N GLU A 276 -11.78 -24.87 6.00
CA GLU A 276 -12.17 -24.93 4.59
C GLU A 276 -12.03 -23.57 3.90
N ARG A 277 -11.98 -23.58 2.56
CA ARG A 277 -11.91 -22.36 1.78
C ARG A 277 -13.14 -21.48 1.97
N ASP A 278 -14.30 -22.09 2.07
CA ASP A 278 -15.58 -21.38 2.14
C ASP A 278 -15.75 -20.63 3.48
N SER A 279 -15.09 -21.08 4.55
CA SER A 279 -14.99 -20.35 5.82
C SER A 279 -14.18 -19.04 5.72
N LEU A 280 -13.51 -18.78 4.58
CA LEU A 280 -12.82 -17.52 4.31
C LEU A 280 -13.69 -16.48 3.59
N ALA A 281 -14.92 -16.86 3.19
CA ALA A 281 -15.82 -15.95 2.49
C ALA A 281 -16.35 -14.89 3.44
N ILE A 282 -16.13 -13.61 3.11
CA ILE A 282 -16.64 -12.47 3.87
C ILE A 282 -17.40 -11.53 2.95
N THR A 283 -18.42 -10.87 3.45
CA THR A 283 -19.22 -9.89 2.72
C THR A 283 -19.23 -8.52 3.40
N GLU A 284 -18.72 -8.42 4.63
CA GLU A 284 -18.62 -7.16 5.36
C GLU A 284 -17.20 -6.93 5.85
N ILE A 285 -16.74 -5.68 5.73
CA ILE A 285 -15.46 -5.20 6.23
C ILE A 285 -15.73 -4.02 7.16
N ILE A 286 -15.15 -4.06 8.36
CA ILE A 286 -15.03 -2.89 9.22
C ILE A 286 -13.61 -2.34 9.06
N GLY A 287 -13.53 -1.13 8.52
CA GLY A 287 -12.27 -0.41 8.33
C GLY A 287 -12.06 0.64 9.42
N GLU A 288 -10.84 0.75 9.88
CA GLU A 288 -10.34 1.78 10.81
C GLU A 288 -9.29 2.66 10.12
N ARG A 289 -8.83 3.73 10.78
CA ARG A 289 -7.82 4.65 10.21
C ARG A 289 -8.23 5.15 8.83
N VAL A 290 -9.45 5.63 8.71
CA VAL A 290 -10.03 6.08 7.44
C VAL A 290 -9.32 7.35 6.96
N ILE A 291 -8.88 7.33 5.70
CA ILE A 291 -8.27 8.46 5.01
C ILE A 291 -9.10 8.78 3.77
N TRP A 292 -9.47 10.04 3.60
CA TRP A 292 -10.20 10.51 2.43
C TRP A 292 -9.24 11.26 1.48
N CYS A 293 -9.16 10.79 0.24
CA CYS A 293 -8.33 11.38 -0.82
C CYS A 293 -8.92 12.69 -1.41
N GLY A 294 -9.98 13.19 -0.82
CA GLY A 294 -10.70 14.40 -1.22
C GLY A 294 -11.82 14.72 -0.24
N PRO A 295 -12.89 15.41 -0.68
CA PRO A 295 -14.05 15.66 0.16
C PRO A 295 -14.63 14.36 0.72
N LYS A 296 -14.99 14.37 2.02
CA LYS A 296 -15.68 13.23 2.62
C LYS A 296 -16.99 12.96 1.88
N PRO A 297 -17.37 11.68 1.68
CA PRO A 297 -18.68 11.34 1.16
C PRO A 297 -19.76 11.96 2.03
N LYS A 298 -20.76 12.57 1.39
CA LYS A 298 -21.90 13.16 2.11
C LYS A 298 -22.87 12.07 2.52
N GLU A 299 -23.56 12.31 3.64
CA GLU A 299 -24.73 11.54 4.03
C GLU A 299 -25.82 11.69 2.95
N VAL A 300 -26.20 10.59 2.32
CA VAL A 300 -27.25 10.59 1.31
C VAL A 300 -28.60 10.44 2.02
N MET A 301 -29.42 11.49 2.01
CA MET A 301 -30.81 11.41 2.46
C MET A 301 -31.64 10.66 1.40
N SER A 302 -31.99 9.41 1.67
CA SER A 302 -32.96 8.67 0.85
C SER A 302 -34.36 8.85 1.44
N SER A 303 -35.26 9.48 0.70
CA SER A 303 -36.70 9.48 0.99
C SER A 303 -37.32 8.17 0.50
N SER A 304 -37.75 7.30 1.40
CA SER A 304 -38.57 6.15 1.02
C SER A 304 -40.02 6.62 0.73
N SER A 305 -40.65 6.03 -0.30
CA SER A 305 -42.02 6.30 -0.71
C SER A 305 -43.10 5.94 0.36
N SER A 306 -42.71 5.50 1.55
CA SER A 306 -43.60 5.12 2.66
C SER A 306 -43.62 6.10 3.83
N GLY A 307 -43.15 7.34 3.66
CA GLY A 307 -43.28 8.40 4.69
C GLY A 307 -42.39 8.25 5.92
N SER A 308 -41.52 7.24 5.99
CA SER A 308 -40.47 7.10 6.98
C SER A 308 -39.14 7.55 6.36
N THR A 309 -38.59 8.65 6.84
CA THR A 309 -37.26 9.13 6.44
C THR A 309 -36.23 8.28 7.16
N THR A 310 -35.82 7.18 6.55
CA THR A 310 -34.60 6.47 6.97
C THR A 310 -33.42 7.14 6.32
N VAL A 311 -32.59 7.78 7.10
CA VAL A 311 -31.29 8.28 6.61
C VAL A 311 -30.43 7.07 6.32
N SER A 312 -30.34 6.69 5.06
CA SER A 312 -29.35 5.71 4.61
C SER A 312 -28.05 6.46 4.31
N ASN A 313 -27.09 6.38 5.23
CA ASN A 313 -25.76 6.99 5.06
C ASN A 313 -24.86 6.20 4.13
N SER A 314 -25.43 5.25 3.35
CA SER A 314 -24.68 4.33 2.52
C SER A 314 -24.42 4.89 1.12
N THR A 315 -23.16 4.92 0.72
CA THR A 315 -22.69 5.35 -0.61
C THR A 315 -22.30 4.13 -1.44
N ARG A 316 -22.67 4.10 -2.73
CA ARG A 316 -22.24 3.05 -3.67
C ARG A 316 -20.84 3.34 -4.20
N GLY A 317 -20.05 2.27 -4.41
CA GLY A 317 -18.70 2.37 -4.97
C GLY A 317 -18.11 1.01 -5.25
N LEU A 318 -16.80 0.99 -5.38
CA LEU A 318 -15.99 -0.22 -5.53
C LEU A 318 -15.01 -0.30 -4.37
N VAL A 319 -14.71 -1.50 -3.89
CA VAL A 319 -13.64 -1.75 -2.92
C VAL A 319 -12.56 -2.65 -3.52
N GLN A 320 -11.31 -2.28 -3.32
CA GLN A 320 -10.14 -3.09 -3.66
C GLN A 320 -9.33 -3.37 -2.41
N VAL A 321 -9.02 -4.65 -2.14
CA VAL A 321 -8.35 -5.10 -0.91
C VAL A 321 -6.93 -5.64 -1.13
N ARG A 322 -6.44 -5.60 -2.36
CA ARG A 322 -5.07 -6.01 -2.74
C ARG A 322 -4.59 -5.17 -3.90
N ALA A 323 -3.30 -4.83 -3.93
CA ALA A 323 -2.70 -3.96 -4.95
C ALA A 323 -2.97 -4.42 -6.41
N HIS A 324 -2.97 -5.74 -6.65
CA HIS A 324 -3.28 -6.33 -7.96
C HIS A 324 -4.60 -7.13 -7.94
N GLY A 325 -5.50 -6.80 -7.01
CA GLY A 325 -6.82 -7.42 -6.90
C GLY A 325 -7.87 -6.74 -7.77
N LYS A 326 -8.90 -7.51 -8.17
CA LYS A 326 -10.10 -6.94 -8.78
C LYS A 326 -10.83 -6.07 -7.76
N ALA A 327 -11.31 -4.92 -8.18
CA ALA A 327 -12.25 -4.13 -7.40
C ALA A 327 -13.64 -4.77 -7.46
N ILE A 328 -14.34 -4.78 -6.32
CA ILE A 328 -15.65 -5.42 -6.13
C ILE A 328 -16.68 -4.34 -5.82
N SER A 329 -17.86 -4.44 -6.39
CA SER A 329 -18.97 -3.54 -6.10
C SER A 329 -19.37 -3.64 -4.62
N CYS A 330 -19.58 -2.49 -4.01
CA CYS A 330 -19.94 -2.41 -2.60
C CYS A 330 -20.82 -1.21 -2.30
N SER A 331 -21.38 -1.22 -1.11
CA SER A 331 -21.86 -0.02 -0.45
C SER A 331 -21.02 0.24 0.80
N TYR A 332 -20.82 1.49 1.16
CA TYR A 332 -20.05 1.84 2.34
C TYR A 332 -20.67 3.02 3.09
N GLU A 333 -20.51 3.02 4.40
CA GLU A 333 -20.98 4.08 5.29
C GLU A 333 -19.95 4.38 6.38
N VAL A 334 -19.85 5.63 6.76
CA VAL A 334 -19.02 6.05 7.90
C VAL A 334 -19.75 5.70 9.19
N ILE A 335 -19.07 5.04 10.11
CA ILE A 335 -19.60 4.57 11.38
C ILE A 335 -18.76 5.04 12.56
N GLY A 336 -19.28 4.86 13.79
CA GLY A 336 -18.66 5.32 15.03
C GLY A 336 -19.03 6.76 15.38
N GLU A 337 -19.06 7.07 16.67
CA GLU A 337 -19.40 8.42 17.17
C GLU A 337 -18.40 9.48 16.71
N ASP A 338 -17.14 9.09 16.54
CA ASP A 338 -16.04 9.93 16.07
C ASP A 338 -15.86 9.91 14.54
N GLN A 339 -16.67 9.13 13.81
CA GLN A 339 -16.59 8.95 12.35
C GLN A 339 -15.20 8.51 11.85
N THR A 340 -14.48 7.71 12.63
CA THR A 340 -13.14 7.20 12.31
C THR A 340 -13.14 5.83 11.66
N GLN A 341 -14.31 5.20 11.56
CA GLN A 341 -14.49 3.88 10.98
C GLN A 341 -15.41 3.92 9.75
N VAL A 342 -15.27 2.91 8.90
CA VAL A 342 -16.13 2.69 7.74
C VAL A 342 -16.60 1.24 7.74
N ARG A 343 -17.91 1.03 7.51
CA ARG A 343 -18.48 -0.28 7.17
C ARG A 343 -18.58 -0.39 5.67
N ILE A 344 -18.07 -1.47 5.11
CA ILE A 344 -18.11 -1.76 3.67
C ILE A 344 -18.84 -3.08 3.48
N SER A 345 -19.98 -3.07 2.79
CA SER A 345 -20.79 -4.24 2.46
C SER A 345 -20.56 -4.59 0.99
N CYS A 346 -19.96 -5.74 0.73
CA CYS A 346 -19.59 -6.22 -0.60
C CYS A 346 -20.73 -6.97 -1.27
N ASP A 347 -20.95 -6.73 -2.57
CA ASP A 347 -22.00 -7.41 -3.33
C ASP A 347 -21.62 -8.89 -3.63
N GLU A 348 -20.32 -9.20 -3.65
CA GLU A 348 -19.78 -10.55 -3.84
C GLU A 348 -18.82 -10.88 -2.68
N PRO A 349 -18.71 -12.15 -2.26
CA PRO A 349 -17.81 -12.53 -1.18
C PRO A 349 -16.33 -12.35 -1.56
N ILE A 350 -15.56 -11.85 -0.62
CA ILE A 350 -14.10 -11.76 -0.68
C ILE A 350 -13.51 -12.93 0.12
N PHE A 351 -12.45 -13.55 -0.40
CA PHE A 351 -11.81 -14.70 0.25
C PHE A 351 -10.42 -14.35 0.78
N GLY A 352 -10.17 -14.70 2.05
CA GLY A 352 -8.85 -14.61 2.64
C GLY A 352 -8.35 -13.17 2.83
N LEU A 353 -9.23 -12.25 3.20
CA LEU A 353 -8.88 -10.90 3.63
C LEU A 353 -8.49 -10.95 5.11
N ALA A 354 -7.31 -10.43 5.43
CA ALA A 354 -6.77 -10.39 6.78
C ALA A 354 -6.94 -9.00 7.42
N PRO A 355 -7.18 -8.93 8.74
CA PRO A 355 -7.00 -7.68 9.49
C PRO A 355 -5.59 -7.10 9.27
N GLY A 356 -5.48 -5.77 9.21
CA GLY A 356 -4.23 -5.05 8.91
C GLY A 356 -4.00 -4.76 7.42
N GLN A 357 -4.70 -5.45 6.51
CA GLN A 357 -4.65 -5.11 5.08
C GLN A 357 -5.41 -3.81 4.77
N GLY A 358 -5.09 -3.19 3.65
CA GLY A 358 -5.80 -2.00 3.18
C GLY A 358 -7.11 -2.35 2.46
N ALA A 359 -8.14 -1.54 2.65
CA ALA A 359 -9.33 -1.52 1.82
C ALA A 359 -9.44 -0.13 1.19
N VAL A 360 -9.37 -0.07 -0.15
CA VAL A 360 -9.39 1.19 -0.91
C VAL A 360 -10.72 1.31 -1.63
N LEU A 361 -11.37 2.45 -1.45
CA LEU A 361 -12.65 2.79 -2.04
C LEU A 361 -12.47 3.60 -3.32
N TYR A 362 -13.23 3.23 -4.34
CA TYR A 362 -13.24 3.90 -5.64
C TYR A 362 -14.66 4.28 -6.07
N ASP A 363 -14.74 5.36 -6.84
CA ASP A 363 -15.90 5.76 -7.62
C ASP A 363 -15.50 5.75 -9.09
N GLY A 364 -15.85 4.69 -9.81
CA GLY A 364 -15.23 4.38 -11.10
C GLY A 364 -13.72 4.20 -10.95
N ASP A 365 -12.93 5.04 -11.63
CA ASP A 365 -11.47 5.05 -11.52
C ASP A 365 -10.94 6.06 -10.49
N ARG A 366 -11.81 6.91 -9.94
CA ARG A 366 -11.44 7.90 -8.93
C ARG A 366 -11.24 7.22 -7.57
N VAL A 367 -10.12 7.52 -6.92
CA VAL A 367 -9.86 7.11 -5.54
C VAL A 367 -10.65 7.99 -4.59
N VAL A 368 -11.51 7.40 -3.78
CA VAL A 368 -12.31 8.08 -2.76
C VAL A 368 -11.54 8.18 -1.45
N GLY A 369 -10.96 7.07 -1.04
CA GLY A 369 -10.21 6.97 0.20
C GLY A 369 -9.81 5.55 0.52
N SER A 370 -9.26 5.35 1.71
CA SER A 370 -8.85 4.03 2.20
C SER A 370 -9.12 3.86 3.68
N SER A 371 -9.08 2.61 4.11
CA SER A 371 -9.07 2.23 5.52
C SER A 371 -8.17 1.03 5.74
N THR A 372 -7.77 0.78 6.99
CA THR A 372 -7.14 -0.46 7.41
C THR A 372 -8.22 -1.41 7.87
N VAL A 373 -8.24 -2.64 7.38
CA VAL A 373 -9.19 -3.68 7.80
C VAL A 373 -8.98 -3.99 9.28
N ALA A 374 -10.00 -3.73 10.10
CA ALA A 374 -10.05 -4.08 11.51
C ALA A 374 -10.69 -5.45 11.72
N GLU A 375 -11.87 -5.65 11.14
CA GLU A 375 -12.66 -6.88 11.23
C GLU A 375 -13.25 -7.26 9.88
N THR A 376 -13.55 -8.55 9.71
CA THR A 376 -14.23 -9.11 8.54
C THR A 376 -15.36 -10.03 9.00
N ARG A 377 -16.50 -9.98 8.29
CA ARG A 377 -17.69 -10.78 8.62
C ARG A 377 -18.32 -11.40 7.38
#